data_7bbde83341495d54261fce113efe45ce
#
_entry.id   7bbde83341495d54261fce113efe45ce
#
_cell.length_a   1.000
_cell.length_b   1.000
_cell.length_c   1.000
_cell.angle_alpha   90.00
_cell.angle_beta   90.00
_cell.angle_gamma   90.00
#
_symmetry.space_group_name_H-M   'P 1'
#
loop_
_entity.id
_entity.type
_entity.pdbx_description
1 polymer ?
#
loop_
_entity_poly.entity_id
_entity_poly.type
_entity_poly.pdbx_seq_one_letter_code
_entity_poly.pdbx_strand_id
1 'polypeptide(L)'
;MTTTAERTDAPVRTDVRPGARRAFAILTGIATLFVFVQFFTSSEFIRSEGPSGETWTDIHGWTAYGLLAPALVAAVIALAALRRAAPVLTVLSVVLVVASVGQWGSGHLISTYHLDGWTAFHVFFSSVVLALAVWISVRSALIRRRG
;
A
#
# COMPACT_ATOMS: atom_id res chain seq x y z
N MET A 1 26.43 4.03 53.38
CA MET A 1 25.77 5.04 52.51
C MET A 1 25.95 4.60 51.10
N THR A 2 24.89 3.96 50.54
CA THR A 2 24.89 3.44 49.14
C THR A 2 24.16 4.46 48.28
N THR A 3 24.92 5.22 47.49
CA THR A 3 24.35 6.20 46.56
C THR A 3 23.80 5.43 45.34
N THR A 4 22.49 5.26 45.28
CA THR A 4 21.80 4.72 44.10
C THR A 4 21.88 5.79 43.01
N ALA A 5 22.72 5.57 42.00
CA ALA A 5 22.76 6.42 40.81
C ALA A 5 21.43 6.29 40.08
N GLU A 6 20.60 7.31 40.13
CA GLU A 6 19.36 7.46 39.38
C GLU A 6 19.72 7.54 37.87
N ARG A 7 19.48 6.43 37.17
CA ARG A 7 19.69 6.35 35.72
C ARG A 7 18.57 7.16 35.06
N THR A 8 18.85 8.41 34.75
CA THR A 8 17.96 9.25 33.92
C THR A 8 17.94 8.70 32.51
N ASP A 9 16.98 7.78 32.22
CA ASP A 9 16.69 7.35 30.87
C ASP A 9 16.09 8.55 30.12
N ALA A 10 16.96 9.30 29.44
CA ALA A 10 16.53 10.36 28.54
C ALA A 10 15.63 9.73 27.44
N PRO A 11 14.43 10.26 27.21
CA PRO A 11 13.54 9.70 26.21
C PRO A 11 14.23 9.72 24.84
N VAL A 12 14.35 8.56 24.21
CA VAL A 12 14.87 8.43 22.85
C VAL A 12 13.96 9.24 21.93
N ARG A 13 14.36 10.45 21.59
CA ARG A 13 13.66 11.30 20.62
C ARG A 13 13.76 10.64 19.26
N THR A 14 12.68 9.97 18.86
CA THR A 14 12.51 9.45 17.50
C THR A 14 12.01 10.58 16.60
N ASP A 15 12.84 11.61 16.40
CA ASP A 15 12.49 12.75 15.54
C ASP A 15 12.54 12.30 14.07
N VAL A 16 11.38 11.88 13.57
CA VAL A 16 11.20 11.63 12.14
C VAL A 16 11.08 12.98 11.42
N ARG A 17 11.91 13.18 10.38
CA ARG A 17 11.88 14.38 9.55
C ARG A 17 10.46 14.65 9.03
N PRO A 18 9.91 15.87 9.18
CA PRO A 18 8.55 16.20 8.73
C PRO A 18 8.31 15.90 7.25
N GLY A 19 9.34 16.10 6.41
CA GLY A 19 9.29 15.77 4.99
C GLY A 19 9.04 14.29 4.71
N ALA A 20 9.67 13.37 5.47
CA ALA A 20 9.47 11.93 5.32
C ALA A 20 8.03 11.52 5.69
N ARG A 21 7.47 12.06 6.77
CA ARG A 21 6.07 11.82 7.17
C ARG A 21 5.11 12.32 6.09
N ARG A 22 5.36 13.51 5.54
CA ARG A 22 4.52 14.08 4.48
C ARG A 22 4.59 13.25 3.20
N ALA A 23 5.79 12.89 2.74
CA ALA A 23 5.99 12.06 1.56
C ALA A 23 5.31 10.70 1.72
N PHE A 24 5.49 10.03 2.86
CA PHE A 24 4.85 8.77 3.17
C PHE A 24 3.32 8.87 3.11
N ALA A 25 2.72 9.92 3.73
CA ALA A 25 1.28 10.10 3.72
C ALA A 25 0.72 10.41 2.32
N ILE A 26 1.44 11.16 1.48
CA ILE A 26 1.03 11.44 0.10
C ILE A 26 1.08 10.16 -0.73
N LEU A 27 2.18 9.41 -0.65
CA LEU A 27 2.36 8.20 -1.45
C LEU A 27 1.37 7.09 -1.07
N THR A 28 1.09 6.90 0.22
CA THR A 28 0.05 5.95 0.66
C THR A 28 -1.35 6.40 0.22
N GLY A 29 -1.62 7.70 0.19
CA GLY A 29 -2.86 8.27 -0.36
C GLY A 29 -3.00 8.01 -1.87
N ILE A 30 -1.93 8.22 -2.63
CA ILE A 30 -1.89 7.92 -4.08
C ILE A 30 -2.10 6.43 -4.32
N ALA A 31 -1.39 5.56 -3.59
CA ALA A 31 -1.57 4.12 -3.69
C ALA A 31 -3.03 3.71 -3.43
N THR A 32 -3.65 4.26 -2.37
CA THR A 32 -5.06 4.01 -2.04
C THR A 32 -5.99 4.47 -3.16
N LEU A 33 -5.76 5.66 -3.75
CA LEU A 33 -6.54 6.14 -4.89
C LEU A 33 -6.48 5.16 -6.06
N PHE A 34 -5.29 4.63 -6.37
CA PHE A 34 -5.14 3.66 -7.46
C PHE A 34 -5.81 2.31 -7.17
N VAL A 35 -5.99 1.90 -5.90
CA VAL A 35 -6.84 0.75 -5.59
C VAL A 35 -8.29 1.02 -6.01
N PHE A 36 -8.85 2.21 -5.75
CA PHE A 36 -10.18 2.57 -6.25
C PHE A 36 -10.26 2.62 -7.77
N VAL A 37 -9.21 3.13 -8.44
CA VAL A 37 -9.11 3.08 -9.89
C VAL A 37 -9.14 1.64 -10.40
N GLN A 38 -8.47 0.70 -9.71
CA GLN A 38 -8.49 -0.73 -10.04
C GLN A 38 -9.91 -1.32 -9.95
N PHE A 39 -10.68 -0.98 -8.91
CA PHE A 39 -12.09 -1.40 -8.81
C PHE A 39 -12.95 -0.81 -9.93
N PHE A 40 -12.75 0.46 -10.26
CA PHE A 40 -13.47 1.11 -11.37
C PHE A 40 -13.15 0.44 -12.70
N THR A 41 -11.88 0.28 -13.04
CA THR A 41 -11.46 -0.34 -14.30
C THR A 41 -11.88 -1.80 -14.41
N SER A 42 -11.89 -2.55 -13.28
CA SER A 42 -12.40 -3.92 -13.27
C SER A 42 -13.91 -3.99 -13.55
N SER A 43 -14.69 -3.05 -13.02
CA SER A 43 -16.13 -2.99 -13.33
C SER A 43 -16.40 -2.67 -14.80
N GLU A 44 -15.56 -1.84 -15.43
CA GLU A 44 -15.70 -1.49 -16.83
C GLU A 44 -15.38 -2.69 -17.76
N PHE A 45 -14.32 -3.47 -17.51
CA PHE A 45 -14.05 -4.63 -18.35
C PHE A 45 -15.07 -5.76 -18.15
N ILE A 46 -15.63 -5.93 -16.93
CA ILE A 46 -16.70 -6.92 -16.69
C ILE A 46 -17.98 -6.53 -17.45
N ARG A 47 -18.29 -5.22 -17.51
CA ARG A 47 -19.47 -4.70 -18.21
C ARG A 47 -19.33 -4.66 -19.72
N SER A 48 -18.12 -4.51 -20.23
CA SER A 48 -17.84 -4.30 -21.65
C SER A 48 -17.53 -5.62 -22.34
N GLU A 49 -17.94 -5.75 -23.60
CA GLU A 49 -17.67 -6.91 -24.45
C GLU A 49 -16.78 -6.55 -25.64
N GLY A 50 -16.15 -7.56 -26.24
CA GLY A 50 -15.32 -7.40 -27.44
C GLY A 50 -14.14 -6.42 -27.22
N PRO A 51 -13.79 -5.62 -28.27
CA PRO A 51 -12.62 -4.73 -28.23
C PRO A 51 -12.63 -3.71 -27.07
N SER A 52 -13.81 -3.29 -26.61
CA SER A 52 -13.93 -2.41 -25.44
C SER A 52 -13.51 -3.11 -24.15
N GLY A 53 -13.89 -4.37 -23.97
CA GLY A 53 -13.50 -5.18 -22.81
C GLY A 53 -11.98 -5.40 -22.76
N GLU A 54 -11.36 -5.71 -23.91
CA GLU A 54 -9.90 -5.84 -24.04
C GLU A 54 -9.17 -4.55 -23.64
N THR A 55 -9.64 -3.40 -24.16
CA THR A 55 -9.08 -2.10 -23.81
C THR A 55 -9.15 -1.83 -22.30
N TRP A 56 -10.27 -2.11 -21.65
CA TRP A 56 -10.40 -1.92 -20.21
C TRP A 56 -9.56 -2.91 -19.39
N THR A 57 -9.35 -4.12 -19.89
CA THR A 57 -8.43 -5.10 -19.28
C THR A 57 -7.00 -4.58 -19.32
N ASP A 58 -6.56 -4.01 -20.43
CA ASP A 58 -5.24 -3.38 -20.56
C ASP A 58 -5.08 -2.18 -19.62
N ILE A 59 -6.09 -1.30 -19.58
CA ILE A 59 -6.09 -0.15 -18.66
C ILE A 59 -6.01 -0.61 -17.21
N HIS A 60 -6.76 -1.66 -16.83
CA HIS A 60 -6.69 -2.27 -15.50
C HIS A 60 -5.27 -2.77 -15.19
N GLY A 61 -4.66 -3.48 -16.12
CA GLY A 61 -3.27 -3.95 -15.99
C GLY A 61 -2.27 -2.80 -15.81
N TRP A 62 -2.36 -1.76 -16.63
CA TRP A 62 -1.47 -0.59 -16.53
C TRP A 62 -1.65 0.22 -15.26
N THR A 63 -2.89 0.41 -14.82
CA THR A 63 -3.18 1.17 -13.59
C THR A 63 -2.73 0.46 -12.32
N ALA A 64 -2.45 -0.85 -12.36
CA ALA A 64 -1.83 -1.59 -11.26
C ALA A 64 -0.44 -1.03 -10.88
N TYR A 65 0.32 -0.53 -11.84
CA TYR A 65 1.61 0.14 -11.56
C TYR A 65 1.44 1.46 -10.81
N GLY A 66 0.29 2.13 -10.98
CA GLY A 66 -0.08 3.31 -10.20
C GLY A 66 -0.28 3.03 -8.71
N LEU A 67 -0.63 1.78 -8.35
CA LEU A 67 -0.64 1.29 -6.97
C LEU A 67 0.77 0.86 -6.54
N LEU A 68 1.44 0.01 -7.33
CA LEU A 68 2.71 -0.64 -6.95
C LEU A 68 3.83 0.37 -6.72
N ALA A 69 4.02 1.32 -7.64
CA ALA A 69 5.13 2.27 -7.56
C ALA A 69 5.07 3.15 -6.30
N PRO A 70 3.96 3.87 -5.99
CA PRO A 70 3.90 4.68 -4.78
C PRO A 70 3.90 3.83 -3.51
N ALA A 71 3.32 2.62 -3.51
CA ALA A 71 3.38 1.71 -2.36
C ALA A 71 4.82 1.28 -2.07
N LEU A 72 5.60 0.94 -3.09
CA LEU A 72 7.03 0.59 -2.95
C LEU A 72 7.84 1.75 -2.39
N VAL A 73 7.70 2.96 -2.96
CA VAL A 73 8.43 4.14 -2.47
C VAL A 73 8.01 4.47 -1.03
N ALA A 74 6.73 4.36 -0.69
CA ALA A 74 6.25 4.55 0.67
C ALA A 74 6.88 3.52 1.64
N ALA A 75 6.96 2.25 1.25
CA ALA A 75 7.60 1.20 2.07
C ALA A 75 9.10 1.48 2.28
N VAL A 76 9.81 1.95 1.25
CA VAL A 76 11.23 2.36 1.38
C VAL A 76 11.38 3.52 2.36
N ILE A 77 10.54 4.56 2.27
CA ILE A 77 10.54 5.67 3.22
C ILE A 77 10.23 5.18 4.64
N ALA A 78 9.26 4.28 4.80
CA ALA A 78 8.91 3.71 6.09
C ALA A 78 10.08 2.95 6.72
N LEU A 79 10.75 2.10 5.95
CA LEU A 79 11.94 1.36 6.39
C LEU A 79 13.11 2.27 6.75
N ALA A 80 13.35 3.31 5.94
CA ALA A 80 14.47 4.22 6.16
C ALA A 80 14.24 5.19 7.33
N ALA A 81 13.03 5.75 7.44
CA ALA A 81 12.77 6.88 8.32
C ALA A 81 11.75 6.61 9.44
N LEU A 82 10.82 5.68 9.27
CA LEU A 82 9.69 5.48 10.19
C LEU A 82 9.82 4.22 11.06
N ARG A 83 10.72 3.30 10.76
CA ARG A 83 10.80 1.97 11.41
C ARG A 83 10.85 2.00 12.94
N ARG A 84 11.51 3.01 13.53
CA ARG A 84 11.61 3.15 15.00
C ARG A 84 10.43 3.90 15.59
N ALA A 85 9.89 4.89 14.88
CA ALA A 85 8.80 5.75 15.35
C ALA A 85 7.40 5.16 15.08
N ALA A 86 7.26 4.36 14.02
CA ALA A 86 6.00 3.76 13.60
C ALA A 86 6.21 2.34 13.04
N PRO A 87 6.70 1.38 13.87
CA PRO A 87 7.07 0.04 13.40
C PRO A 87 5.91 -0.72 12.75
N VAL A 88 4.70 -0.61 13.29
CA VAL A 88 3.50 -1.24 12.72
C VAL A 88 3.21 -0.72 11.31
N LEU A 89 3.26 0.61 11.10
CA LEU A 89 3.07 1.18 9.76
C LEU A 89 4.15 0.72 8.78
N THR A 90 5.39 0.62 9.25
CA THR A 90 6.50 0.13 8.43
C THR A 90 6.25 -1.31 7.98
N VAL A 91 5.90 -2.21 8.90
CA VAL A 91 5.60 -3.61 8.57
C VAL A 91 4.43 -3.69 7.60
N LEU A 92 3.34 -2.98 7.88
CA LEU A 92 2.14 -3.02 7.02
C LEU A 92 2.38 -2.41 5.63
N SER A 93 3.29 -1.43 5.51
CA SER A 93 3.68 -0.91 4.19
C SER A 93 4.42 -1.95 3.36
N VAL A 94 5.29 -2.74 3.98
CA VAL A 94 5.95 -3.87 3.31
C VAL A 94 4.92 -4.95 2.94
N VAL A 95 4.00 -5.27 3.84
CA VAL A 95 2.91 -6.22 3.58
C VAL A 95 2.04 -5.74 2.42
N LEU A 96 1.74 -4.42 2.33
CA LEU A 96 0.98 -3.86 1.21
C LEU A 96 1.71 -4.07 -0.12
N VAL A 97 3.03 -3.85 -0.17
CA VAL A 97 3.81 -4.10 -1.40
C VAL A 97 3.74 -5.56 -1.80
N VAL A 98 3.99 -6.49 -0.87
CA VAL A 98 3.94 -7.94 -1.13
C VAL A 98 2.55 -8.36 -1.59
N ALA A 99 1.50 -7.88 -0.91
CA ALA A 99 0.11 -8.15 -1.29
C ALA A 99 -0.22 -7.59 -2.68
N SER A 100 0.24 -6.36 -3.00
CA SER A 100 0.01 -5.75 -4.32
C SER A 100 0.73 -6.49 -5.44
N VAL A 101 1.95 -7.00 -5.20
CA VAL A 101 2.67 -7.87 -6.15
C VAL A 101 1.92 -9.18 -6.36
N GLY A 102 1.43 -9.82 -5.28
CA GLY A 102 0.61 -11.03 -5.36
C GLY A 102 -0.70 -10.80 -6.12
N GLN A 103 -1.33 -9.66 -5.90
CA GLN A 103 -2.54 -9.24 -6.59
C GLN A 103 -2.29 -9.03 -8.09
N TRP A 104 -1.22 -8.31 -8.45
CA TRP A 104 -0.81 -8.14 -9.84
C TRP A 104 -0.48 -9.49 -10.50
N GLY A 105 0.28 -10.34 -9.82
CA GLY A 105 0.66 -11.67 -10.31
C GLY A 105 -0.56 -12.58 -10.55
N SER A 106 -1.53 -12.62 -9.63
CA SER A 106 -2.76 -13.40 -9.80
C SER A 106 -3.60 -12.89 -10.98
N GLY A 107 -3.68 -11.57 -11.18
CA GLY A 107 -4.33 -10.99 -12.35
C GLY A 107 -3.64 -11.39 -13.66
N HIS A 108 -2.30 -11.41 -13.67
CA HIS A 108 -1.52 -11.85 -14.82
C HIS A 108 -1.72 -13.35 -15.15
N LEU A 109 -1.84 -14.20 -14.13
CA LEU A 109 -2.18 -15.62 -14.31
C LEU A 109 -3.53 -15.79 -15.02
N ILE A 110 -4.53 -14.97 -14.70
CA ILE A 110 -5.85 -15.01 -15.31
C ILE A 110 -5.78 -14.49 -16.75
N SER A 111 -5.25 -13.27 -16.95
CA SER A 111 -5.32 -12.58 -18.25
C SER A 111 -4.38 -13.16 -19.31
N THR A 112 -3.20 -13.64 -18.93
CA THR A 112 -2.17 -14.10 -19.87
C THR A 112 -2.17 -15.62 -20.03
N TYR A 113 -2.39 -16.35 -18.94
CA TYR A 113 -2.33 -17.81 -18.94
C TYR A 113 -3.71 -18.48 -18.91
N HIS A 114 -4.81 -17.68 -18.90
CA HIS A 114 -6.19 -18.17 -18.89
C HIS A 114 -6.51 -19.12 -17.72
N LEU A 115 -5.89 -18.87 -16.56
CA LEU A 115 -6.09 -19.66 -15.35
C LEU A 115 -7.27 -19.11 -14.54
N ASP A 116 -8.48 -19.28 -15.06
CA ASP A 116 -9.73 -18.70 -14.52
C ASP A 116 -10.03 -19.11 -13.07
N GLY A 117 -9.49 -20.25 -12.62
CA GLY A 117 -9.60 -20.68 -11.22
C GLY A 117 -9.03 -19.68 -10.19
N TRP A 118 -8.15 -18.76 -10.61
CA TRP A 118 -7.61 -17.70 -9.76
C TRP A 118 -8.53 -16.50 -9.60
N THR A 119 -9.60 -16.38 -10.39
CA THR A 119 -10.48 -15.20 -10.40
C THR A 119 -11.09 -14.93 -9.03
N ALA A 120 -11.65 -15.96 -8.37
CA ALA A 120 -12.27 -15.80 -7.06
C ALA A 120 -11.25 -15.33 -6.00
N PHE A 121 -10.03 -15.89 -6.02
CA PHE A 121 -8.94 -15.47 -5.14
C PHE A 121 -8.55 -14.01 -5.43
N HIS A 122 -8.36 -13.65 -6.70
CA HIS A 122 -7.97 -12.30 -7.12
C HIS A 122 -9.00 -11.26 -6.66
N VAL A 123 -10.29 -11.51 -6.89
CA VAL A 123 -11.38 -10.60 -6.47
C VAL A 123 -11.45 -10.47 -4.96
N PHE A 124 -11.42 -11.58 -4.22
CA PHE A 124 -11.42 -11.55 -2.75
C PHE A 124 -10.20 -10.81 -2.20
N PHE A 125 -9.01 -11.14 -2.71
CA PHE A 125 -7.75 -10.58 -2.22
C PHE A 125 -7.62 -9.08 -2.51
N SER A 126 -8.25 -8.57 -3.57
CA SER A 126 -8.32 -7.13 -3.84
C SER A 126 -8.98 -6.34 -2.71
N SER A 127 -9.98 -6.92 -2.04
CA SER A 127 -10.64 -6.31 -0.88
C SER A 127 -9.68 -6.21 0.33
N VAL A 128 -8.82 -7.20 0.52
CA VAL A 128 -7.78 -7.19 1.57
C VAL A 128 -6.76 -6.09 1.28
N VAL A 129 -6.31 -5.96 0.02
CA VAL A 129 -5.40 -4.89 -0.41
C VAL A 129 -6.03 -3.51 -0.19
N LEU A 130 -7.31 -3.34 -0.52
CA LEU A 130 -8.05 -2.10 -0.27
C LEU A 130 -8.10 -1.76 1.22
N ALA A 131 -8.51 -2.70 2.07
CA ALA A 131 -8.61 -2.48 3.51
C ALA A 131 -7.25 -2.07 4.10
N LEU A 132 -6.18 -2.74 3.69
CA LEU A 132 -4.81 -2.45 4.12
C LEU A 132 -4.34 -1.06 3.65
N ALA A 133 -4.55 -0.72 2.38
CA ALA A 133 -4.16 0.57 1.81
C ALA A 133 -4.90 1.74 2.51
N VAL A 134 -6.21 1.62 2.70
CA VAL A 134 -7.04 2.62 3.40
C VAL A 134 -6.55 2.77 4.84
N TRP A 135 -6.33 1.68 5.56
CA TRP A 135 -5.87 1.72 6.95
C TRP A 135 -4.51 2.42 7.09
N ILE A 136 -3.53 2.07 6.24
CA ILE A 136 -2.20 2.72 6.23
C ILE A 136 -2.35 4.21 5.91
N SER A 137 -3.15 4.57 4.91
CA SER A 137 -3.37 5.96 4.49
C SER A 137 -3.96 6.81 5.62
N VAL A 138 -5.01 6.33 6.28
CA VAL A 138 -5.63 7.02 7.42
C VAL A 138 -4.64 7.20 8.58
N ARG A 139 -3.92 6.14 8.95
CA ARG A 139 -2.92 6.20 10.04
C ARG A 139 -1.76 7.12 9.69
N SER A 140 -1.30 7.15 8.44
CA SER A 140 -0.25 8.05 7.98
C SER A 140 -0.66 9.52 8.06
N ALA A 141 -1.92 9.84 7.71
CA ALA A 141 -2.47 11.18 7.85
C ALA A 141 -2.53 11.66 9.31
N LEU A 142 -2.88 10.75 10.24
CA LEU A 142 -2.90 11.06 11.68
C LEU A 142 -1.48 11.35 12.24
N ILE A 143 -0.47 10.59 11.84
CA ILE A 143 0.93 10.83 12.24
C ILE A 143 1.43 12.17 11.69
N ARG A 144 1.05 12.53 10.46
CA ARG A 144 1.39 13.83 9.87
C ARG A 144 0.87 15.02 10.66
N ARG A 145 -0.33 14.91 11.24
CA ARG A 145 -0.96 16.00 12.02
C ARG A 145 -0.35 16.21 13.41
N ARG A 146 0.34 15.21 13.94
CA ARG A 146 0.91 15.23 15.31
C ARG A 146 2.36 15.71 15.36
N GLY A 147 2.95 16.10 14.25
CA GLY A 147 4.32 16.62 14.14
C GLY A 147 4.39 17.92 13.42
#